data_e78fdbb12021c13a8b74f6042dafa018
#
_entry.id   e78fdbb12021c13a8b74f6042dafa018
#
_cell.length_a   1.000
_cell.length_b   1.000
_cell.length_c   1.000
_cell.angle_alpha   90.00
_cell.angle_beta   90.00
_cell.angle_gamma   90.00
#
_symmetry.space_group_name_H-M   'P 1'
#
loop_
_entity.id
_entity.type
_entity.pdbx_description
1 polymer ?
#
loop_
_entity_poly.entity_id
_entity_poly.type
_entity_poly.pdbx_seq_one_letter_code
_entity_poly.pdbx_strand_id
1 'polypeptide(L)'
;MAIKVQETLLCSGRSVCRWLGLNRSTLRYTPKPVPDKTKLLEAEIVKMSKRYPCFGYRKITRKLVEEGWPVGKKLVQRVRCEEGLQVPAPKPRKRRQGLSTGLPQQAQHRNHVWAWDFVSDYTVRGGKLRVFNLIDEFTKECHCIHSDRAIKATDVLTVLQEAIEEHGAPEYIRSDNGPEFIATAIQEWLQGNGIKTIYIDPGCPWQNGYVESFNDKFRGECLNRELIYTLSESRVIFADYQHLHNYERPHRSLGLLTPKAYAKQLTSLSHQPISPAYLTSLSGSGRATPSLCQIGDQPQPLETTNNQPLGNLSL
;
A
#
# COMPACT_ATOMS: atom_id res chain seq x y z
N MET A 1 22.21 -37.44 10.04
CA MET A 1 23.14 -38.05 9.07
C MET A 1 24.34 -38.68 9.77
N ALA A 2 25.14 -37.98 10.54
CA ALA A 2 26.36 -38.50 11.18
C ALA A 2 26.14 -39.70 12.14
N ILE A 3 25.07 -39.72 12.93
CA ILE A 3 24.67 -40.82 13.81
C ILE A 3 24.34 -42.09 13.00
N LYS A 4 23.56 -41.92 11.89
CA LYS A 4 23.25 -43.04 10.99
C LYS A 4 24.50 -43.65 10.38
N VAL A 5 25.49 -42.83 9.98
CA VAL A 5 26.79 -43.32 9.48
C VAL A 5 27.56 -44.09 10.54
N GLN A 6 27.51 -43.62 11.79
CA GLN A 6 28.15 -44.33 12.92
C GLN A 6 27.53 -45.71 13.17
N GLU A 7 26.21 -45.78 13.12
CA GLU A 7 25.44 -47.03 13.30
C GLU A 7 25.66 -48.02 12.15
N THR A 8 25.58 -47.48 10.90
CA THR A 8 25.69 -48.32 9.69
C THR A 8 27.13 -48.89 9.52
N LEU A 9 28.14 -48.09 9.79
CA LEU A 9 29.54 -48.49 9.59
C LEU A 9 30.21 -49.04 10.85
N LEU A 10 29.49 -49.17 11.97
CA LEU A 10 29.98 -49.64 13.27
C LEU A 10 31.32 -49.01 13.68
N CYS A 11 31.49 -47.74 13.35
CA CYS A 11 32.74 -47.02 13.57
C CYS A 11 32.67 -46.02 14.73
N SER A 12 33.83 -45.60 15.26
CA SER A 12 33.87 -44.67 16.37
C SER A 12 33.38 -43.28 15.94
N GLY A 13 32.68 -42.55 16.86
CA GLY A 13 32.23 -41.17 16.60
C GLY A 13 33.40 -40.23 16.28
N ARG A 14 34.66 -40.55 16.70
CA ARG A 14 35.87 -39.81 16.33
C ARG A 14 36.20 -39.99 14.82
N SER A 15 36.04 -41.19 14.30
CA SER A 15 36.26 -41.51 12.90
C SER A 15 35.22 -40.82 12.01
N VAL A 16 33.92 -40.89 12.39
CA VAL A 16 32.83 -40.20 11.71
C VAL A 16 33.05 -38.70 11.64
N CYS A 17 33.43 -38.08 12.77
CA CYS A 17 33.72 -36.64 12.83
C CYS A 17 34.86 -36.23 11.89
N ARG A 18 35.95 -37.08 11.85
CA ARG A 18 37.09 -36.85 10.95
C ARG A 18 36.68 -36.94 9.48
N TRP A 19 35.92 -37.94 9.09
CA TRP A 19 35.50 -38.15 7.71
C TRP A 19 34.52 -37.11 7.22
N LEU A 20 33.59 -36.65 8.09
CA LEU A 20 32.58 -35.67 7.75
C LEU A 20 33.00 -34.21 8.04
N GLY A 21 34.22 -33.98 8.53
CA GLY A 21 34.69 -32.64 8.89
C GLY A 21 33.90 -31.99 10.03
N LEU A 22 33.27 -32.79 10.89
CA LEU A 22 32.40 -32.29 11.98
C LEU A 22 33.14 -32.19 13.29
N ASN A 23 32.80 -31.18 14.09
CA ASN A 23 33.27 -31.12 15.48
C ASN A 23 32.56 -32.19 16.33
N ARG A 24 33.26 -32.82 17.28
CA ARG A 24 32.68 -33.82 18.18
C ARG A 24 31.55 -33.27 19.06
N SER A 25 31.61 -31.99 19.40
CA SER A 25 30.51 -31.32 20.12
C SER A 25 29.23 -31.30 19.29
N THR A 26 29.33 -31.13 17.96
CA THR A 26 28.18 -31.16 17.04
C THR A 26 27.56 -32.56 16.97
N LEU A 27 28.39 -33.63 16.95
CA LEU A 27 27.90 -35.01 16.96
C LEU A 27 27.15 -35.35 18.25
N ARG A 28 27.63 -34.82 19.40
CA ARG A 28 27.04 -35.07 20.72
C ARG A 28 25.93 -34.10 21.08
N TYR A 29 25.66 -33.12 20.22
CA TYR A 29 24.65 -32.12 20.50
C TYR A 29 23.25 -32.75 20.52
N THR A 30 22.61 -32.70 21.66
CA THR A 30 21.21 -33.05 21.84
C THR A 30 20.41 -31.74 21.88
N PRO A 31 19.48 -31.51 20.94
CA PRO A 31 18.66 -30.30 20.98
C PRO A 31 17.89 -30.22 22.30
N LYS A 32 17.94 -29.08 22.94
CA LYS A 32 17.09 -28.82 24.11
C LYS A 32 15.62 -28.87 23.69
N PRO A 33 14.75 -29.44 24.53
CA PRO A 33 13.30 -29.42 24.23
C PRO A 33 12.83 -27.96 24.09
N VAL A 34 12.02 -27.72 23.06
CA VAL A 34 11.43 -26.39 22.82
C VAL A 34 10.50 -26.05 23.98
N PRO A 35 10.67 -24.90 24.65
CA PRO A 35 9.79 -24.49 25.74
C PRO A 35 8.32 -24.44 25.28
N ASP A 36 7.37 -24.80 26.12
CA ASP A 36 5.94 -24.83 25.75
C ASP A 36 5.44 -23.44 25.34
N LYS A 37 5.94 -22.38 25.96
CA LYS A 37 5.66 -21.00 25.55
C LYS A 37 6.05 -20.73 24.07
N THR A 38 7.15 -21.32 23.60
CA THR A 38 7.60 -21.17 22.20
C THR A 38 6.68 -21.95 21.28
N LYS A 39 6.26 -23.17 21.65
CA LYS A 39 5.30 -23.96 20.87
C LYS A 39 3.96 -23.25 20.73
N LEU A 40 3.45 -22.65 21.82
CA LEU A 40 2.22 -21.85 21.79
C LEU A 40 2.35 -20.65 20.85
N LEU A 41 3.48 -19.95 20.88
CA LEU A 41 3.74 -18.82 19.99
C LEU A 41 3.83 -19.27 18.51
N GLU A 42 4.50 -20.40 18.24
CA GLU A 42 4.57 -20.96 16.88
C GLU A 42 3.18 -21.36 16.38
N ALA A 43 2.34 -21.96 17.21
CA ALA A 43 0.94 -22.28 16.88
C ALA A 43 0.13 -21.02 16.57
N GLU A 44 0.30 -19.94 17.32
CA GLU A 44 -0.39 -18.68 17.06
C GLU A 44 0.10 -17.99 15.77
N ILE A 45 1.41 -18.08 15.47
CA ILE A 45 1.95 -17.61 14.18
C ILE A 45 1.29 -18.35 13.00
N VAL A 46 1.13 -19.68 13.11
CA VAL A 46 0.47 -20.49 12.09
C VAL A 46 -0.99 -20.11 11.94
N LYS A 47 -1.73 -20.00 13.04
CA LYS A 47 -3.13 -19.62 13.09
C LYS A 47 -3.36 -18.23 12.45
N MET A 48 -2.58 -17.23 12.85
CA MET A 48 -2.63 -15.89 12.28
C MET A 48 -2.29 -15.88 10.78
N SER A 49 -1.32 -16.69 10.36
CA SER A 49 -0.92 -16.80 8.96
C SER A 49 -2.00 -17.46 8.09
N LYS A 50 -2.76 -18.41 8.64
CA LYS A 50 -3.90 -19.03 7.96
C LYS A 50 -5.11 -18.07 7.89
N ARG A 51 -5.32 -17.28 8.95
CA ARG A 51 -6.37 -16.24 8.96
C ARG A 51 -6.12 -15.15 7.92
N TYR A 52 -4.86 -14.74 7.73
CA TYR A 52 -4.47 -13.70 6.76
C TYR A 52 -3.44 -14.22 5.74
N PRO A 53 -3.83 -15.11 4.84
CA PRO A 53 -2.88 -15.81 3.95
C PRO A 53 -2.16 -14.88 2.97
N CYS A 54 -2.74 -13.70 2.63
CA CYS A 54 -2.13 -12.69 1.77
C CYS A 54 -1.18 -11.76 2.52
N PHE A 55 -1.07 -11.87 3.85
CA PHE A 55 -0.17 -11.01 4.60
C PHE A 55 1.24 -11.61 4.65
N GLY A 56 2.24 -10.81 4.26
CA GLY A 56 3.64 -11.19 4.45
C GLY A 56 4.04 -11.18 5.93
N TYR A 57 5.16 -11.83 6.28
CA TYR A 57 5.63 -11.98 7.66
C TYR A 57 5.69 -10.68 8.46
N ARG A 58 5.97 -9.54 7.83
CA ARG A 58 6.02 -8.23 8.53
C ARG A 58 4.65 -7.78 9.04
N LYS A 59 3.59 -8.01 8.25
CA LYS A 59 2.21 -7.69 8.64
C LYS A 59 1.73 -8.67 9.72
N ILE A 60 2.02 -9.97 9.57
CA ILE A 60 1.71 -10.97 10.59
C ILE A 60 2.41 -10.64 11.91
N THR A 61 3.70 -10.26 11.87
CA THR A 61 4.41 -9.82 13.09
C THR A 61 3.70 -8.63 13.75
N ARG A 62 3.26 -7.65 12.95
CA ARG A 62 2.56 -6.47 13.48
C ARG A 62 1.24 -6.86 14.17
N LYS A 63 0.45 -7.73 13.54
CA LYS A 63 -0.81 -8.23 14.11
C LYS A 63 -0.59 -9.00 15.42
N LEU A 64 0.42 -9.87 15.46
CA LEU A 64 0.77 -10.59 16.69
C LEU A 64 1.20 -9.67 17.82
N VAL A 65 1.98 -8.63 17.52
CA VAL A 65 2.39 -7.63 18.51
C VAL A 65 1.18 -6.82 19.01
N GLU A 66 0.22 -6.48 18.15
CA GLU A 66 -1.04 -5.82 18.54
C GLU A 66 -1.89 -6.70 19.45
N GLU A 67 -1.85 -8.02 19.30
CA GLU A 67 -2.49 -9.01 20.19
C GLU A 67 -1.67 -9.30 21.47
N GLY A 68 -0.55 -8.58 21.67
CA GLY A 68 0.27 -8.70 22.89
C GLY A 68 1.34 -9.81 22.86
N TRP A 69 1.58 -10.47 21.72
CA TRP A 69 2.62 -11.48 21.61
C TRP A 69 4.01 -10.84 21.43
N PRO A 70 4.98 -11.10 22.31
CA PRO A 70 6.34 -10.59 22.18
C PRO A 70 7.11 -11.39 21.10
N VAL A 71 6.93 -11.03 19.82
CA VAL A 71 7.50 -11.79 18.70
C VAL A 71 8.33 -10.91 17.77
N GLY A 72 9.47 -11.45 17.33
CA GLY A 72 10.33 -10.81 16.36
C GLY A 72 10.09 -11.30 14.93
N LYS A 73 10.36 -10.42 13.96
CA LYS A 73 10.17 -10.70 12.50
C LYS A 73 10.89 -11.95 12.03
N LYS A 74 12.09 -12.25 12.55
CA LYS A 74 12.90 -13.43 12.16
C LYS A 74 12.21 -14.74 12.54
N LEU A 75 11.61 -14.81 13.74
CA LEU A 75 10.89 -16.00 14.19
C LEU A 75 9.64 -16.24 13.32
N VAL A 76 8.83 -15.20 13.11
CA VAL A 76 7.63 -15.31 12.26
C VAL A 76 8.00 -15.75 10.83
N GLN A 77 9.07 -15.21 10.26
CA GLN A 77 9.54 -15.61 8.94
C GLN A 77 9.96 -17.08 8.92
N ARG A 78 10.76 -17.53 9.91
CA ARG A 78 11.22 -18.91 10.01
C ARG A 78 10.05 -19.89 10.08
N VAL A 79 9.14 -19.70 11.03
CA VAL A 79 7.97 -20.58 11.22
C VAL A 79 7.14 -20.65 9.95
N ARG A 80 6.88 -19.50 9.29
CA ARG A 80 6.14 -19.48 8.04
C ARG A 80 6.86 -20.19 6.89
N CYS A 81 8.20 -20.20 6.88
CA CYS A 81 8.97 -20.96 5.90
C CYS A 81 8.87 -22.46 6.17
N GLU A 82 9.00 -22.88 7.43
CA GLU A 82 8.92 -24.26 7.87
C GLU A 82 7.54 -24.86 7.60
N GLU A 83 6.48 -24.07 7.78
CA GLU A 83 5.07 -24.47 7.55
C GLU A 83 4.55 -24.24 6.11
N GLY A 84 5.40 -23.77 5.18
CA GLY A 84 5.00 -23.51 3.79
C GLY A 84 3.98 -22.39 3.62
N LEU A 85 3.85 -21.48 4.60
CA LEU A 85 2.87 -20.39 4.62
C LEU A 85 3.42 -19.07 4.03
N GLN A 86 4.38 -19.16 3.13
CA GLN A 86 4.96 -17.99 2.48
C GLN A 86 4.02 -17.42 1.42
N VAL A 87 3.94 -16.07 1.36
CA VAL A 87 3.31 -15.41 0.22
C VAL A 87 4.26 -15.48 -0.98
N PRO A 88 3.78 -15.87 -2.16
CA PRO A 88 4.61 -15.89 -3.37
C PRO A 88 5.32 -14.56 -3.58
N ALA A 89 6.58 -14.61 -3.99
CA ALA A 89 7.33 -13.42 -4.30
C ALA A 89 6.69 -12.70 -5.51
N PRO A 90 6.53 -11.36 -5.45
CA PRO A 90 6.03 -10.62 -6.60
C PRO A 90 7.00 -10.78 -7.76
N LYS A 91 6.45 -10.88 -8.98
CA LYS A 91 7.28 -10.90 -10.20
C LYS A 91 8.17 -9.65 -10.23
N PRO A 92 9.45 -9.78 -10.63
CA PRO A 92 10.34 -8.63 -10.73
C PRO A 92 9.77 -7.63 -11.74
N ARG A 93 9.57 -6.39 -11.28
CA ARG A 93 9.14 -5.29 -12.16
C ARG A 93 10.33 -4.79 -12.95
N LYS A 94 10.20 -4.62 -14.26
CA LYS A 94 11.19 -3.92 -15.07
C LYS A 94 11.35 -2.50 -14.51
N ARG A 95 12.58 -2.07 -14.23
CA ARG A 95 12.85 -0.68 -13.86
C ARG A 95 12.52 0.21 -15.05
N ARG A 96 11.69 1.24 -14.81
CA ARG A 96 11.49 2.29 -15.82
C ARG A 96 12.80 3.02 -16.03
N GLN A 97 13.15 3.25 -17.29
CA GLN A 97 14.26 4.13 -17.67
C GLN A 97 13.65 5.45 -18.12
N GLY A 98 14.16 6.57 -17.63
CA GLY A 98 13.72 7.92 -17.96
C GLY A 98 13.41 8.78 -16.73
N LEU A 99 13.20 10.05 -16.96
CA LEU A 99 12.82 11.01 -15.93
C LEU A 99 11.44 10.67 -15.40
N SER A 100 11.30 10.59 -14.08
CA SER A 100 10.00 10.42 -13.42
C SER A 100 9.22 11.73 -13.56
N THR A 101 8.16 11.72 -14.35
CA THR A 101 7.16 12.78 -14.24
C THR A 101 6.47 12.59 -12.89
N GLY A 102 6.64 13.55 -11.98
CA GLY A 102 6.01 13.54 -10.66
C GLY A 102 4.49 13.48 -10.78
N LEU A 103 3.82 13.10 -9.69
CA LEU A 103 2.37 13.25 -9.62
C LEU A 103 2.03 14.73 -9.75
N PRO A 104 1.06 15.13 -10.59
CA PRO A 104 0.65 16.52 -10.76
C PRO A 104 0.30 17.21 -9.44
N GLN A 105 -0.23 16.44 -8.49
CA GLN A 105 -0.53 16.89 -7.15
C GLN A 105 -0.47 15.71 -6.18
N GLN A 106 0.40 15.80 -5.19
CA GLN A 106 0.50 14.77 -4.14
C GLN A 106 -0.40 15.13 -2.97
N ALA A 107 -1.17 14.16 -2.47
CA ALA A 107 -2.00 14.36 -1.29
C ALA A 107 -1.14 14.70 -0.06
N GLN A 108 -1.47 15.79 0.65
CA GLN A 108 -0.72 16.33 1.79
C GLN A 108 -1.43 16.11 3.13
N HIS A 109 -2.74 15.97 3.12
CA HIS A 109 -3.58 15.76 4.30
C HIS A 109 -4.80 14.92 3.95
N ARG A 110 -5.53 14.49 4.97
CA ARG A 110 -6.81 13.78 4.80
C ARG A 110 -7.80 14.62 4.00
N ASN A 111 -8.54 14.00 3.10
CA ASN A 111 -9.49 14.64 2.20
C ASN A 111 -8.85 15.69 1.24
N HIS A 112 -7.52 15.67 1.05
CA HIS A 112 -6.90 16.51 0.03
C HIS A 112 -7.20 15.98 -1.37
N VAL A 113 -6.86 14.71 -1.64
CA VAL A 113 -7.12 14.08 -2.94
C VAL A 113 -7.76 12.73 -2.71
N TRP A 114 -8.96 12.53 -3.26
CA TRP A 114 -9.54 11.21 -3.41
C TRP A 114 -9.26 10.68 -4.80
N ALA A 115 -9.02 9.39 -4.91
CA ALA A 115 -8.85 8.70 -6.18
C ALA A 115 -9.93 7.65 -6.34
N TRP A 116 -10.48 7.56 -7.53
CA TRP A 116 -11.46 6.57 -7.89
C TRP A 116 -11.07 5.79 -9.14
N ASP A 117 -11.64 4.59 -9.30
CA ASP A 117 -11.43 3.75 -10.47
C ASP A 117 -12.49 2.64 -10.54
N PHE A 118 -12.66 2.07 -11.73
CA PHE A 118 -13.53 0.93 -11.97
C PHE A 118 -12.73 -0.36 -12.14
N VAL A 119 -13.21 -1.42 -11.48
CA VAL A 119 -12.74 -2.78 -11.68
C VAL A 119 -13.87 -3.61 -12.28
N SER A 120 -13.56 -4.43 -13.27
CA SER A 120 -14.51 -5.39 -13.83
C SER A 120 -14.15 -6.81 -13.42
N ASP A 121 -15.19 -7.60 -13.10
CA ASP A 121 -15.09 -9.00 -12.79
C ASP A 121 -16.38 -9.73 -13.20
N TYR A 122 -16.48 -11.01 -12.89
CA TYR A 122 -17.63 -11.84 -13.22
C TYR A 122 -17.99 -12.74 -12.04
N THR A 123 -19.30 -12.98 -11.88
CA THR A 123 -19.76 -14.03 -10.97
C THR A 123 -19.45 -15.41 -11.55
N VAL A 124 -19.42 -16.45 -10.71
CA VAL A 124 -19.21 -17.85 -11.12
C VAL A 124 -20.15 -18.26 -12.26
N ARG A 125 -21.36 -17.72 -12.30
CA ARG A 125 -22.36 -17.97 -13.36
C ARG A 125 -22.21 -17.08 -14.59
N GLY A 126 -21.09 -16.35 -14.73
CA GLY A 126 -20.78 -15.49 -15.88
C GLY A 126 -21.46 -14.12 -15.89
N GLY A 127 -22.18 -13.76 -14.82
CA GLY A 127 -22.79 -12.42 -14.74
C GLY A 127 -21.73 -11.34 -14.49
N LYS A 128 -21.73 -10.29 -15.32
CA LYS A 128 -20.77 -9.17 -15.18
C LYS A 128 -20.92 -8.50 -13.82
N LEU A 129 -19.77 -8.20 -13.21
CA LEU A 129 -19.65 -7.34 -12.03
C LEU A 129 -18.81 -6.12 -12.41
N ARG A 130 -19.37 -4.94 -12.21
CA ARG A 130 -18.66 -3.68 -12.27
C ARG A 130 -18.51 -3.15 -10.85
N VAL A 131 -17.32 -2.76 -10.47
CA VAL A 131 -17.01 -2.31 -9.11
C VAL A 131 -16.39 -0.94 -9.18
N PHE A 132 -16.96 0.01 -8.47
CA PHE A 132 -16.45 1.36 -8.28
C PHE A 132 -15.72 1.43 -6.95
N ASN A 133 -14.48 1.87 -6.96
CA ASN A 133 -13.62 2.03 -5.79
C ASN A 133 -13.28 3.49 -5.57
N LEU A 134 -13.42 3.96 -4.35
CA LEU A 134 -13.09 5.32 -3.92
C LEU A 134 -12.17 5.27 -2.71
N ILE A 135 -11.00 5.91 -2.81
CA ILE A 135 -9.99 5.93 -1.76
C ILE A 135 -9.46 7.33 -1.48
N ASP A 136 -9.08 7.61 -0.25
CA ASP A 136 -8.27 8.78 0.12
C ASP A 136 -6.79 8.48 -0.15
N GLU A 137 -6.13 9.31 -0.95
CA GLU A 137 -4.72 9.10 -1.31
C GLU A 137 -3.76 9.33 -0.16
N PHE A 138 -4.12 10.12 0.84
CA PHE A 138 -3.24 10.40 1.98
C PHE A 138 -3.33 9.30 3.04
N THR A 139 -4.53 9.06 3.56
CA THR A 139 -4.76 8.09 4.63
C THR A 139 -4.79 6.64 4.13
N LYS A 140 -4.97 6.41 2.84
CA LYS A 140 -5.23 5.11 2.20
C LYS A 140 -6.55 4.47 2.66
N GLU A 141 -7.45 5.23 3.28
CA GLU A 141 -8.80 4.76 3.59
C GLU A 141 -9.56 4.46 2.30
N CYS A 142 -10.21 3.32 2.27
CA CYS A 142 -11.19 2.98 1.25
C CYS A 142 -12.55 3.49 1.71
N HIS A 143 -13.05 4.53 1.07
CA HIS A 143 -14.34 5.14 1.41
C HIS A 143 -15.50 4.31 0.88
N CYS A 144 -15.35 3.72 -0.32
CA CYS A 144 -16.40 2.92 -0.91
C CYS A 144 -15.84 1.82 -1.81
N ILE A 145 -16.55 0.68 -1.81
CA ILE A 145 -16.47 -0.38 -2.83
C ILE A 145 -17.91 -0.69 -3.24
N HIS A 146 -18.39 -0.01 -4.28
CA HIS A 146 -19.74 -0.20 -4.79
C HIS A 146 -19.75 -1.16 -5.97
N SER A 147 -20.68 -2.14 -6.00
CA SER A 147 -20.78 -3.12 -7.08
C SER A 147 -22.17 -3.22 -7.66
N ASP A 148 -22.24 -3.26 -9.01
CA ASP A 148 -23.46 -3.53 -9.74
C ASP A 148 -23.16 -4.22 -11.09
N ARG A 149 -24.19 -4.60 -11.84
CA ARG A 149 -24.08 -5.13 -13.21
C ARG A 149 -23.65 -4.06 -14.20
N ALA A 150 -24.19 -2.85 -14.04
CA ALA A 150 -23.84 -1.64 -14.74
C ALA A 150 -23.93 -0.47 -13.76
N ILE A 151 -22.91 0.37 -13.72
CA ILE A 151 -22.86 1.56 -12.86
C ILE A 151 -22.98 2.77 -13.78
N LYS A 152 -24.01 3.58 -13.59
CA LYS A 152 -24.27 4.82 -14.31
C LYS A 152 -23.70 6.03 -13.56
N ALA A 153 -23.66 7.18 -14.23
CA ALA A 153 -23.23 8.43 -13.59
C ALA A 153 -24.06 8.78 -12.36
N THR A 154 -25.38 8.53 -12.39
CA THR A 154 -26.28 8.73 -11.24
C THR A 154 -25.88 7.89 -10.02
N ASP A 155 -25.48 6.64 -10.25
CA ASP A 155 -25.08 5.74 -9.17
C ASP A 155 -23.77 6.20 -8.54
N VAL A 156 -22.82 6.67 -9.38
CA VAL A 156 -21.56 7.27 -8.92
C VAL A 156 -21.84 8.52 -8.06
N LEU A 157 -22.75 9.40 -8.47
CA LEU A 157 -23.13 10.60 -7.72
C LEU A 157 -23.74 10.25 -6.37
N THR A 158 -24.62 9.26 -6.29
CA THR A 158 -25.19 8.80 -5.03
C THR A 158 -24.09 8.30 -4.08
N VAL A 159 -23.20 7.45 -4.58
CA VAL A 159 -22.10 6.91 -3.78
C VAL A 159 -21.13 7.99 -3.32
N LEU A 160 -20.85 8.99 -4.17
CA LEU A 160 -20.00 10.13 -3.79
C LEU A 160 -20.66 10.98 -2.71
N GLN A 161 -21.95 11.24 -2.82
CA GLN A 161 -22.70 12.00 -1.82
C GLN A 161 -22.66 11.30 -0.47
N GLU A 162 -22.96 10.00 -0.41
CA GLU A 162 -22.85 9.19 0.80
C GLU A 162 -21.46 9.23 1.41
N ALA A 163 -20.42 9.09 0.57
CA ALA A 163 -19.03 9.14 1.02
C ALA A 163 -18.64 10.53 1.58
N ILE A 164 -19.13 11.62 0.98
CA ILE A 164 -18.88 12.99 1.44
C ILE A 164 -19.61 13.25 2.76
N GLU A 165 -20.84 12.78 2.92
CA GLU A 165 -21.59 12.90 4.16
C GLU A 165 -20.90 12.19 5.33
N GLU A 166 -20.30 11.02 5.08
CA GLU A 166 -19.61 10.23 6.12
C GLU A 166 -18.20 10.72 6.43
N HIS A 167 -17.43 11.12 5.40
CA HIS A 167 -15.98 11.35 5.53
C HIS A 167 -15.57 12.82 5.39
N GLY A 168 -16.50 13.70 4.95
CA GLY A 168 -16.23 15.08 4.56
C GLY A 168 -15.79 15.20 3.09
N ALA A 169 -15.98 16.37 2.50
CA ALA A 169 -15.67 16.60 1.09
C ALA A 169 -14.15 16.64 0.83
N PRO A 170 -13.67 16.06 -0.28
CA PRO A 170 -12.28 16.23 -0.72
C PRO A 170 -12.10 17.57 -1.43
N GLU A 171 -10.85 18.07 -1.46
CA GLU A 171 -10.52 19.24 -2.29
C GLU A 171 -10.40 18.86 -3.77
N TYR A 172 -9.89 17.66 -4.03
CA TYR A 172 -9.67 17.15 -5.38
C TYR A 172 -10.13 15.71 -5.51
N ILE A 173 -10.63 15.38 -6.70
CA ILE A 173 -10.84 13.99 -7.12
C ILE A 173 -9.94 13.70 -8.31
N ARG A 174 -9.15 12.65 -8.19
CA ARG A 174 -8.31 12.13 -9.28
C ARG A 174 -9.03 10.99 -10.00
N SER A 175 -9.08 11.11 -11.34
CA SER A 175 -9.75 10.17 -12.21
C SER A 175 -8.86 9.84 -13.42
N ASP A 176 -9.08 8.68 -14.01
CA ASP A 176 -8.71 8.46 -15.39
C ASP A 176 -9.67 9.21 -16.33
N ASN A 177 -9.35 9.20 -17.64
CA ASN A 177 -10.19 9.83 -18.67
C ASN A 177 -11.31 8.89 -19.16
N GLY A 178 -11.81 8.00 -18.30
CA GLY A 178 -12.92 7.12 -18.64
C GLY A 178 -14.20 7.90 -18.98
N PRO A 179 -14.98 7.43 -19.97
CA PRO A 179 -16.20 8.13 -20.42
C PRO A 179 -17.21 8.32 -19.28
N GLU A 180 -17.21 7.47 -18.30
CA GLU A 180 -18.09 7.57 -17.12
C GLU A 180 -17.73 8.77 -16.23
N PHE A 181 -16.47 9.16 -16.18
CA PHE A 181 -15.98 10.27 -15.34
C PHE A 181 -16.01 11.62 -16.07
N ILE A 182 -16.06 11.59 -17.40
CA ILE A 182 -16.20 12.79 -18.25
C ILE A 182 -17.67 13.21 -18.38
N ALA A 183 -18.62 12.40 -17.87
CA ALA A 183 -20.04 12.72 -17.93
C ALA A 183 -20.31 14.11 -17.34
N THR A 184 -20.94 14.98 -18.13
CA THR A 184 -21.24 16.38 -17.79
C THR A 184 -21.91 16.49 -16.41
N ALA A 185 -22.84 15.59 -16.11
CA ALA A 185 -23.56 15.58 -14.83
C ALA A 185 -22.61 15.40 -13.62
N ILE A 186 -21.56 14.59 -13.75
CA ILE A 186 -20.58 14.40 -12.66
C ILE A 186 -19.72 15.65 -12.51
N GLN A 187 -19.29 16.25 -13.61
CA GLN A 187 -18.47 17.46 -13.58
C GLN A 187 -19.21 18.66 -13.01
N GLU A 188 -20.46 18.88 -13.44
CA GLU A 188 -21.33 19.94 -12.91
C GLU A 188 -21.58 19.77 -11.41
N TRP A 189 -21.83 18.52 -10.98
CA TRP A 189 -22.04 18.23 -9.57
C TRP A 189 -20.79 18.47 -8.73
N LEU A 190 -19.62 18.03 -9.19
CA LEU A 190 -18.33 18.27 -8.51
C LEU A 190 -18.04 19.76 -8.40
N GLN A 191 -18.24 20.50 -9.51
CA GLN A 191 -18.05 21.96 -9.53
C GLN A 191 -19.03 22.66 -8.57
N GLY A 192 -20.30 22.24 -8.56
CA GLY A 192 -21.31 22.78 -7.63
C GLY A 192 -20.97 22.55 -6.17
N ASN A 193 -20.24 21.49 -5.85
CA ASN A 193 -19.74 21.18 -4.49
C ASN A 193 -18.32 21.73 -4.21
N GLY A 194 -17.74 22.52 -5.12
CA GLY A 194 -16.42 23.12 -4.96
C GLY A 194 -15.25 22.12 -5.05
N ILE A 195 -15.49 20.93 -5.57
CA ILE A 195 -14.51 19.85 -5.70
C ILE A 195 -13.83 19.94 -7.08
N LYS A 196 -12.50 20.02 -7.08
CA LYS A 196 -11.71 20.12 -8.32
C LYS A 196 -11.36 18.72 -8.85
N THR A 197 -11.36 18.56 -10.17
CA THR A 197 -10.97 17.29 -10.81
C THR A 197 -9.53 17.35 -11.30
N ILE A 198 -8.77 16.29 -11.02
CA ILE A 198 -7.42 16.04 -11.55
C ILE A 198 -7.52 14.89 -12.55
N TYR A 199 -7.39 15.19 -13.83
CA TYR A 199 -7.31 14.17 -14.86
C TYR A 199 -5.87 13.71 -15.03
N ILE A 200 -5.67 12.41 -15.22
CA ILE A 200 -4.37 11.86 -15.59
C ILE A 200 -4.08 12.13 -17.06
N ASP A 201 -2.81 12.37 -17.39
CA ASP A 201 -2.40 12.55 -18.78
C ASP A 201 -2.61 11.26 -19.58
N PRO A 202 -3.02 11.36 -20.87
CA PRO A 202 -3.15 10.19 -21.74
C PRO A 202 -1.86 9.37 -21.76
N GLY A 203 -1.97 8.06 -21.54
CA GLY A 203 -0.82 7.15 -21.48
C GLY A 203 0.01 7.20 -20.19
N CYS A 204 -0.45 7.92 -19.17
CA CYS A 204 0.24 8.06 -17.88
C CYS A 204 -0.50 7.38 -16.71
N PRO A 205 -0.78 6.06 -16.77
CA PRO A 205 -1.56 5.37 -15.73
C PRO A 205 -0.92 5.49 -14.34
N TRP A 206 0.40 5.65 -14.26
CA TRP A 206 1.10 5.82 -12.97
C TRP A 206 0.68 7.06 -12.18
N GLN A 207 0.00 8.02 -12.82
CA GLN A 207 -0.56 9.20 -12.15
C GLN A 207 -1.78 8.83 -11.28
N ASN A 208 -2.45 7.69 -11.54
CA ASN A 208 -3.51 7.12 -10.69
C ASN A 208 -3.02 5.93 -9.84
N GLY A 209 -1.72 5.86 -9.58
CA GLY A 209 -1.05 4.71 -8.96
C GLY A 209 -1.55 4.34 -7.56
N TYR A 210 -2.24 5.22 -6.84
CA TYR A 210 -2.78 4.91 -5.52
C TYR A 210 -3.99 3.98 -5.61
N VAL A 211 -4.97 4.30 -6.44
CA VAL A 211 -6.16 3.45 -6.64
C VAL A 211 -5.80 2.20 -7.43
N GLU A 212 -4.88 2.27 -8.41
CA GLU A 212 -4.35 1.08 -9.07
C GLU A 212 -3.72 0.10 -8.07
N SER A 213 -2.90 0.63 -7.15
CA SER A 213 -2.29 -0.18 -6.09
C SER A 213 -3.32 -0.76 -5.11
N PHE A 214 -4.45 -0.07 -4.89
CA PHE A 214 -5.57 -0.59 -4.13
C PHE A 214 -6.25 -1.73 -4.92
N ASN A 215 -6.56 -1.50 -6.19
CA ASN A 215 -7.22 -2.46 -7.07
C ASN A 215 -6.40 -3.75 -7.24
N ASP A 216 -5.08 -3.66 -7.35
CA ASP A 216 -4.18 -4.83 -7.35
C ASP A 216 -4.37 -5.69 -6.10
N LYS A 217 -4.49 -5.05 -4.92
CA LYS A 217 -4.69 -5.74 -3.65
C LYS A 217 -6.11 -6.29 -3.51
N PHE A 218 -7.10 -5.50 -3.90
CA PHE A 218 -8.49 -5.93 -3.92
C PHE A 218 -8.66 -7.17 -4.81
N ARG A 219 -8.07 -7.16 -6.00
CA ARG A 219 -8.06 -8.32 -6.89
C ARG A 219 -7.35 -9.52 -6.26
N GLY A 220 -6.14 -9.33 -5.73
CA GLY A 220 -5.34 -10.44 -5.19
C GLY A 220 -5.80 -10.96 -3.84
N GLU A 221 -6.39 -10.12 -2.99
CA GLU A 221 -6.77 -10.46 -1.62
C GLU A 221 -8.28 -10.78 -1.48
N CYS A 222 -9.13 -10.35 -2.44
CA CYS A 222 -10.58 -10.58 -2.45
C CYS A 222 -11.02 -11.28 -3.73
N LEU A 223 -11.06 -10.61 -4.89
CA LEU A 223 -11.67 -11.12 -6.12
C LEU A 223 -11.12 -12.48 -6.58
N ASN A 224 -9.81 -12.71 -6.49
CA ASN A 224 -9.17 -13.97 -6.89
C ASN A 224 -9.29 -15.09 -5.83
N ARG A 225 -9.93 -14.82 -4.70
CA ARG A 225 -10.00 -15.77 -3.58
C ARG A 225 -11.43 -16.19 -3.25
N GLU A 226 -12.37 -15.31 -3.51
CA GLU A 226 -13.77 -15.54 -3.22
C GLU A 226 -14.51 -16.02 -4.47
N LEU A 227 -15.40 -16.97 -4.31
CA LEU A 227 -16.31 -17.43 -5.35
C LEU A 227 -17.64 -16.69 -5.23
N ILE A 228 -17.80 -15.67 -6.05
CA ILE A 228 -18.98 -14.78 -6.00
C ILE A 228 -20.06 -15.34 -6.93
N TYR A 229 -21.21 -15.74 -6.39
CA TYR A 229 -22.31 -16.30 -7.16
C TYR A 229 -23.39 -15.27 -7.51
N THR A 230 -23.61 -14.28 -6.64
CA THR A 230 -24.67 -13.28 -6.82
C THR A 230 -24.15 -11.85 -6.60
N LEU A 231 -24.90 -10.87 -7.09
CA LEU A 231 -24.61 -9.46 -6.85
C LEU A 231 -24.78 -9.10 -5.35
N SER A 232 -25.78 -9.64 -4.69
CA SER A 232 -25.99 -9.40 -3.26
C SER A 232 -24.84 -9.94 -2.41
N GLU A 233 -24.33 -11.12 -2.76
CA GLU A 233 -23.15 -11.72 -2.12
C GLU A 233 -21.89 -10.87 -2.35
N SER A 234 -21.69 -10.33 -3.56
CA SER A 234 -20.55 -9.45 -3.83
C SER A 234 -20.54 -8.23 -2.92
N ARG A 235 -21.69 -7.64 -2.65
CA ARG A 235 -21.80 -6.48 -1.76
C ARG A 235 -21.35 -6.78 -0.33
N VAL A 236 -21.72 -7.95 0.20
CA VAL A 236 -21.30 -8.40 1.53
C VAL A 236 -19.79 -8.66 1.57
N ILE A 237 -19.27 -9.43 0.60
CA ILE A 237 -17.84 -9.76 0.51
C ILE A 237 -16.99 -8.49 0.37
N PHE A 238 -17.45 -7.51 -0.41
CA PHE A 238 -16.71 -6.26 -0.62
C PHE A 238 -16.77 -5.35 0.61
N ALA A 239 -17.87 -5.33 1.34
CA ALA A 239 -17.97 -4.62 2.62
C ALA A 239 -17.01 -5.22 3.66
N ASP A 240 -16.92 -6.56 3.74
CA ASP A 240 -15.96 -7.26 4.60
C ASP A 240 -14.51 -6.95 4.19
N TYR A 241 -14.22 -6.92 2.90
CA TYR A 241 -12.88 -6.53 2.42
C TYR A 241 -12.57 -5.06 2.72
N GLN A 242 -13.53 -4.14 2.55
CA GLN A 242 -13.37 -2.73 2.92
C GLN A 242 -13.06 -2.59 4.42
N HIS A 243 -13.79 -3.32 5.26
CA HIS A 243 -13.53 -3.36 6.69
C HIS A 243 -12.12 -3.90 7.00
N LEU A 244 -11.76 -5.05 6.42
CA LEU A 244 -10.42 -5.63 6.55
C LEU A 244 -9.33 -4.63 6.12
N HIS A 245 -9.51 -3.96 4.97
CA HIS A 245 -8.57 -2.98 4.45
C HIS A 245 -8.37 -1.80 5.40
N ASN A 246 -9.47 -1.23 5.90
CA ASN A 246 -9.44 -0.03 6.72
C ASN A 246 -9.02 -0.27 8.18
N TYR A 247 -9.44 -1.39 8.77
CA TYR A 247 -9.29 -1.62 10.21
C TYR A 247 -8.29 -2.71 10.58
N GLU A 248 -8.03 -3.66 9.69
CA GLU A 248 -7.21 -4.82 10.05
C GLU A 248 -5.90 -4.93 9.28
N ARG A 249 -5.84 -4.37 8.07
CA ARG A 249 -4.71 -4.52 7.16
C ARG A 249 -3.60 -3.51 7.45
N PRO A 250 -2.39 -3.92 7.93
CA PRO A 250 -1.28 -3.01 8.10
C PRO A 250 -0.71 -2.54 6.75
N HIS A 251 -0.48 -1.23 6.59
CA HIS A 251 0.09 -0.63 5.39
C HIS A 251 1.54 -0.22 5.59
N ARG A 252 2.44 -0.68 4.71
CA ARG A 252 3.86 -0.37 4.82
C ARG A 252 4.12 1.15 4.69
N SER A 253 3.40 1.82 3.81
CA SER A 253 3.50 3.28 3.61
C SER A 253 3.03 4.09 4.80
N LEU A 254 2.24 3.50 5.70
CA LEU A 254 1.73 4.13 6.91
C LEU A 254 2.46 3.61 8.18
N GLY A 255 3.70 3.15 8.05
CA GLY A 255 4.47 2.62 9.18
C GLY A 255 3.90 1.32 9.78
N LEU A 256 3.20 0.51 8.99
CA LEU A 256 2.46 -0.69 9.40
C LEU A 256 1.24 -0.38 10.29
N LEU A 257 0.71 0.82 10.24
CA LEU A 257 -0.62 1.14 10.77
C LEU A 257 -1.69 0.75 9.77
N THR A 258 -2.92 0.55 10.25
CA THR A 258 -4.10 0.47 9.40
C THR A 258 -4.52 1.87 8.96
N PRO A 259 -5.24 2.06 7.83
CA PRO A 259 -5.72 3.37 7.38
C PRO A 259 -6.49 4.14 8.47
N LYS A 260 -7.45 3.49 9.13
CA LYS A 260 -8.23 4.11 10.23
C LYS A 260 -7.39 4.48 11.44
N ALA A 261 -6.42 3.63 11.83
CA ALA A 261 -5.52 3.96 12.94
C ALA A 261 -4.62 5.15 12.60
N TYR A 262 -4.14 5.23 11.35
CA TYR A 262 -3.35 6.35 10.86
C TYR A 262 -4.17 7.65 10.83
N ALA A 263 -5.39 7.62 10.28
CA ALA A 263 -6.29 8.77 10.26
C ALA A 263 -6.61 9.28 11.67
N LYS A 264 -6.88 8.37 12.62
CA LYS A 264 -7.13 8.72 14.02
C LYS A 264 -5.91 9.37 14.68
N GLN A 265 -4.71 8.89 14.39
CA GLN A 265 -3.47 9.47 14.92
C GLN A 265 -3.26 10.91 14.44
N LEU A 266 -3.59 11.21 13.19
CA LEU A 266 -3.51 12.57 12.62
C LEU A 266 -4.48 13.52 13.36
N THR A 267 -5.71 13.09 13.59
CA THR A 267 -6.71 13.90 14.30
C THR A 267 -6.25 14.21 15.74
N SER A 268 -5.63 13.25 16.42
CA SER A 268 -5.12 13.47 17.79
C SER A 268 -3.94 14.45 17.85
N LEU A 269 -3.10 14.47 16.80
CA LEU A 269 -1.98 15.42 16.70
C LEU A 269 -2.46 16.86 16.43
N SER A 270 -3.52 17.03 15.65
CA SER A 270 -4.10 18.35 15.36
C SER A 270 -4.81 18.99 16.56
N HIS A 271 -5.16 18.22 17.58
CA HIS A 271 -5.83 18.69 18.82
C HIS A 271 -4.88 18.86 20.01
N GLN A 272 -3.57 18.62 19.87
CA GLN A 272 -2.61 18.97 20.92
C GLN A 272 -2.32 20.47 20.84
N PRO A 273 -2.67 21.29 21.85
CA PRO A 273 -2.22 22.66 21.92
C PRO A 273 -0.68 22.65 21.98
N ILE A 274 -0.07 23.43 21.11
CA ILE A 274 1.40 23.64 21.13
C ILE A 274 1.74 24.13 22.54
N SER A 275 2.40 23.28 23.33
CA SER A 275 2.82 23.64 24.67
C SER A 275 3.76 24.86 24.57
N PRO A 276 3.52 25.95 25.33
CA PRO A 276 4.36 27.16 25.29
C PRO A 276 5.84 26.89 25.58
N ALA A 277 6.18 25.76 26.16
CA ALA A 277 7.57 25.36 26.45
C ALA A 277 8.45 25.15 25.20
N TYR A 278 7.89 24.98 24.02
CA TYR A 278 8.68 24.84 22.78
C TYR A 278 9.09 26.17 22.17
N LEU A 279 8.43 27.28 22.52
CA LEU A 279 8.78 28.62 22.05
C LEU A 279 9.93 29.25 22.84
N THR A 280 10.19 28.81 24.05
CA THR A 280 11.30 29.32 24.89
C THR A 280 12.65 28.65 24.61
N SER A 281 12.68 27.49 23.94
CA SER A 281 13.94 26.83 23.58
C SER A 281 14.60 27.36 22.30
N LEU A 282 13.88 28.18 21.51
CA LEU A 282 14.44 28.81 20.30
C LEU A 282 15.02 30.22 20.54
N SER A 283 14.84 30.79 21.72
CA SER A 283 15.39 32.14 22.06
C SER A 283 16.69 32.12 22.86
N GLY A 284 17.27 30.97 23.11
CA GLY A 284 18.43 30.80 24.00
C GLY A 284 19.59 30.00 23.45
N SER A 285 20.11 30.28 22.25
CA SER A 285 21.50 29.97 21.89
C SER A 285 21.89 30.77 20.65
N GLY A 286 22.43 31.96 20.92
CA GLY A 286 23.20 32.64 19.90
C GLY A 286 24.44 31.82 19.57
N ARG A 287 24.57 31.39 18.34
CA ARG A 287 25.83 31.30 17.56
C ARG A 287 25.56 30.78 16.14
N ALA A 288 26.12 31.55 15.22
CA ALA A 288 26.51 31.23 13.85
C ALA A 288 25.36 30.97 12.84
N THR A 289 25.01 32.02 12.14
CA THR A 289 24.39 32.03 10.81
C THR A 289 25.27 31.32 9.79
N PRO A 290 24.80 30.35 9.03
CA PRO A 290 25.39 30.04 7.73
C PRO A 290 24.91 31.10 6.73
N SER A 291 25.87 31.70 6.05
CA SER A 291 25.76 32.66 4.95
C SER A 291 24.70 32.21 3.94
N LEU A 292 23.73 33.11 3.69
CA LEU A 292 22.91 33.04 2.48
C LEU A 292 23.82 33.22 1.25
N CYS A 293 23.96 32.21 0.46
CA CYS A 293 24.47 32.31 -0.89
C CYS A 293 23.45 33.13 -1.71
N GLN A 294 23.81 34.33 -2.07
CA GLN A 294 23.10 35.18 -3.02
C GLN A 294 23.04 34.43 -4.37
N ILE A 295 21.88 34.13 -4.83
CA ILE A 295 21.65 33.82 -6.24
C ILE A 295 21.37 35.18 -6.90
N GLY A 296 22.40 35.69 -7.51
CA GLY A 296 22.31 36.83 -8.42
C GLY A 296 21.93 36.35 -9.81
N ASP A 297 21.33 37.28 -10.51
CA ASP A 297 21.22 37.42 -11.95
C ASP A 297 20.11 36.68 -12.69
N GLN A 298 19.08 37.46 -12.94
CA GLN A 298 18.14 37.26 -14.05
C GLN A 298 18.87 37.51 -15.39
N PRO A 299 18.65 36.69 -16.41
CA PRO A 299 19.06 37.06 -17.77
C PRO A 299 18.06 38.05 -18.38
N GLN A 300 18.59 39.18 -18.87
CA GLN A 300 17.88 40.16 -19.68
C GLN A 300 17.51 39.60 -21.06
N PRO A 301 16.47 40.12 -21.71
CA PRO A 301 16.04 39.65 -23.03
C PRO A 301 17.00 40.19 -24.11
N LEU A 302 17.45 39.30 -24.99
CA LEU A 302 18.21 39.63 -26.18
C LEU A 302 17.31 40.24 -27.24
N GLU A 303 17.70 41.43 -27.70
CA GLU A 303 17.14 42.18 -28.78
C GLU A 303 17.22 41.41 -30.11
N THR A 304 16.14 41.54 -30.85
CA THR A 304 16.00 41.13 -32.26
C THR A 304 16.87 41.99 -33.18
N THR A 305 17.81 41.40 -33.88
CA THR A 305 18.36 42.00 -35.13
C THR A 305 17.93 41.17 -36.34
N ASN A 306 17.13 41.83 -37.17
CA ASN A 306 16.85 41.51 -38.57
C ASN A 306 18.12 41.21 -39.37
N ASN A 307 18.08 40.12 -40.16
CA ASN A 307 18.65 40.15 -41.52
C ASN A 307 18.05 39.00 -42.36
N GLN A 308 17.28 39.36 -43.34
CA GLN A 308 16.99 38.62 -44.58
C GLN A 308 18.07 39.00 -45.61
N PRO A 309 18.05 38.45 -46.85
CA PRO A 309 17.71 37.11 -47.36
C PRO A 309 18.81 36.57 -48.34
N LEU A 310 18.51 35.47 -49.03
CA LEU A 310 18.97 34.96 -50.33
C LEU A 310 19.32 33.47 -50.19
N GLY A 311 18.82 32.55 -50.92
CA GLY A 311 18.47 32.42 -52.30
C GLY A 311 18.31 30.93 -52.62
N ASN A 312 17.40 30.63 -53.51
CA ASN A 312 17.18 29.47 -54.30
C ASN A 312 18.29 28.39 -54.40
N LEU A 313 17.91 27.11 -54.36
CA LEU A 313 18.02 26.23 -55.58
C LEU A 313 17.47 24.80 -55.30
N SER A 314 16.60 24.43 -56.20
CA SER A 314 16.16 23.13 -56.67
C SER A 314 17.09 21.95 -56.48
N LEU A 315 16.59 20.83 -56.04
CA LEU A 315 16.34 19.57 -56.80
C LEU A 315 15.59 18.60 -55.89
#